data_60cdb6e20f95db0ac707a184f4c62c50
#
_entry.id   60cdb6e20f95db0ac707a184f4c62c50
#
_cell.length_a   1.000
_cell.length_b   1.000
_cell.length_c   1.000
_cell.angle_alpha   90.00
_cell.angle_beta   90.00
_cell.angle_gamma   90.00
#
_symmetry.space_group_name_H-M   'P 1'
#
loop_
_entity.id
_entity.type
_entity.pdbx_description
1 polymer ?
#
loop_
_entity_poly.entity_id
_entity_poly.type
_entity_poly.pdbx_seq_one_letter_code
_entity_poly.pdbx_strand_id
1 'polypeptide(L)'
;MIYAMSDIHGCIGELQKNMEQVDLGGDNRIVFCGDYIDYGDSSYYVLKYLWDLQKKYGAEKVVVLKGNHEQMFLDWIEDYRNIYSDGTEDCRTFNDWICTDFEYGANTISTFISEQQMDFLNQIARTCSMETISREAVRMILSNHEKLIWWIQQMPLYFETKSQIFVHAGVDEEAGEYWMWGASDNTLLGKFPATKGKFYKTIIAGHVGTCSRDLAADRSYHDVYYDGESHYYIDGSVYKGGKLLLLAYDEENEKYYQVENGRMVLVKPTGI
;
A
#
# COMPACT_ATOMS: atom_id res chain seq x y z
N MET A 1 5.56 -21.49 -3.04
CA MET A 1 6.07 -20.12 -3.34
C MET A 1 5.22 -19.07 -2.61
N ILE A 2 5.87 -18.05 -2.05
CA ILE A 2 5.19 -16.85 -1.54
C ILE A 2 5.67 -15.65 -2.34
N TYR A 3 4.76 -14.98 -3.03
CA TYR A 3 5.05 -13.75 -3.78
C TYR A 3 4.73 -12.52 -2.93
N ALA A 4 5.41 -11.40 -3.19
CA ALA A 4 5.09 -10.12 -2.54
C ALA A 4 5.25 -8.93 -3.51
N MET A 5 4.37 -7.94 -3.39
CA MET A 5 4.42 -6.63 -4.05
C MET A 5 4.00 -5.54 -3.06
N SER A 6 4.45 -4.30 -3.27
CA SER A 6 4.07 -3.15 -2.46
C SER A 6 4.09 -1.87 -3.30
N ASP A 7 3.48 -0.81 -2.76
CA ASP A 7 3.60 0.57 -3.28
C ASP A 7 3.21 0.68 -4.78
N ILE A 8 2.00 0.19 -5.09
CA ILE A 8 1.48 0.14 -6.47
C ILE A 8 1.04 1.53 -6.94
N HIS A 9 0.51 2.35 -6.03
CA HIS A 9 0.17 3.74 -6.26
C HIS A 9 -0.55 3.99 -7.60
N GLY A 10 -1.70 3.36 -7.82
CA GLY A 10 -2.51 3.57 -9.03
C GLY A 10 -1.91 3.06 -10.34
N CYS A 11 -0.77 2.37 -10.32
CA CYS A 11 -0.09 1.84 -11.51
C CYS A 11 -0.66 0.47 -11.93
N ILE A 12 -1.92 0.45 -12.38
CA ILE A 12 -2.65 -0.78 -12.73
C ILE A 12 -1.97 -1.60 -13.84
N GLY A 13 -1.37 -0.94 -14.81
CA GLY A 13 -0.68 -1.61 -15.93
C GLY A 13 0.51 -2.45 -15.45
N GLU A 14 1.33 -1.90 -14.55
CA GLU A 14 2.47 -2.63 -13.99
C GLU A 14 2.03 -3.75 -13.04
N LEU A 15 0.95 -3.54 -12.28
CA LEU A 15 0.33 -4.60 -11.47
C LEU A 15 -0.11 -5.78 -12.35
N GLN A 16 -0.86 -5.53 -13.43
CA GLN A 16 -1.34 -6.58 -14.32
C GLN A 16 -0.19 -7.35 -14.98
N LYS A 17 0.81 -6.63 -15.46
CA LYS A 17 2.03 -7.22 -16.04
C LYS A 17 2.79 -8.12 -15.06
N ASN A 18 2.92 -7.71 -13.80
CA ASN A 18 3.55 -8.54 -12.78
C ASN A 18 2.68 -9.76 -12.43
N MET A 19 1.35 -9.60 -12.38
CA MET A 19 0.44 -10.70 -12.11
C MET A 19 0.44 -11.79 -13.19
N GLU A 20 0.84 -11.51 -14.43
CA GLU A 20 1.07 -12.53 -15.47
C GLU A 20 2.22 -13.47 -15.11
N GLN A 21 3.11 -13.09 -14.20
CA GLN A 21 4.27 -13.85 -13.75
C GLN A 21 4.02 -14.63 -12.45
N VAL A 22 2.84 -14.44 -11.84
CA VAL A 22 2.46 -15.05 -10.55
C VAL A 22 1.64 -16.31 -10.80
N ASP A 23 2.14 -17.44 -10.32
CA ASP A 23 1.38 -18.70 -10.29
C ASP A 23 0.74 -18.90 -8.92
N LEU A 24 -0.58 -18.85 -8.84
CA LEU A 24 -1.37 -19.11 -7.63
C LEU A 24 -1.88 -20.57 -7.55
N GLY A 25 -1.30 -21.49 -8.31
CA GLY A 25 -1.57 -22.92 -8.22
C GLY A 25 -1.07 -23.53 -6.90
N GLY A 26 -1.56 -24.74 -6.56
CA GLY A 26 -1.14 -25.46 -5.36
C GLY A 26 -1.28 -24.60 -4.08
N ASP A 27 -0.23 -24.59 -3.25
CA ASP A 27 -0.16 -23.82 -2.00
C ASP A 27 0.48 -22.42 -2.17
N ASN A 28 0.71 -22.00 -3.41
CA ASN A 28 1.28 -20.69 -3.69
C ASN A 28 0.34 -19.56 -3.26
N ARG A 29 0.92 -18.46 -2.79
CA ARG A 29 0.18 -17.26 -2.33
C ARG A 29 0.90 -15.99 -2.73
N ILE A 30 0.16 -14.88 -2.69
CA ILE A 30 0.70 -13.54 -2.87
C ILE A 30 0.29 -12.64 -1.71
N VAL A 31 1.22 -11.80 -1.27
CA VAL A 31 1.01 -10.78 -0.25
C VAL A 31 1.25 -9.41 -0.88
N PHE A 32 0.24 -8.56 -0.86
CA PHE A 32 0.35 -7.15 -1.20
C PHE A 32 0.55 -6.35 0.08
N CYS A 33 1.63 -5.56 0.14
CA CYS A 33 2.08 -4.94 1.38
C CYS A 33 1.66 -3.46 1.51
N GLY A 34 0.53 -3.04 0.90
CA GLY A 34 -0.02 -1.69 1.07
C GLY A 34 0.34 -0.72 -0.05
N ASP A 35 -0.23 0.49 0.07
CA ASP A 35 -0.06 1.64 -0.82
C ASP A 35 -0.49 1.37 -2.27
N TYR A 36 -1.80 1.18 -2.43
CA TYR A 36 -2.43 0.90 -3.72
C TYR A 36 -2.91 2.15 -4.44
N ILE A 37 -3.23 3.19 -3.66
CA ILE A 37 -3.82 4.45 -4.13
C ILE A 37 -2.80 5.58 -4.17
N ASP A 38 -3.25 6.72 -4.67
CA ASP A 38 -2.51 7.97 -4.82
C ASP A 38 -1.42 7.93 -5.91
N TYR A 39 -0.90 9.09 -6.28
CA TYR A 39 0.10 9.34 -7.31
C TYR A 39 -0.33 8.96 -8.73
N GLY A 40 -0.58 7.69 -9.01
CA GLY A 40 -1.01 7.22 -10.33
C GLY A 40 -2.49 7.52 -10.61
N ASP A 41 -2.90 7.23 -11.82
CA ASP A 41 -4.21 7.60 -12.38
C ASP A 41 -5.30 6.53 -12.23
N SER A 42 -4.99 5.39 -11.56
CA SER A 42 -5.87 4.22 -11.58
C SER A 42 -6.12 3.62 -10.19
N SER A 43 -6.15 4.44 -9.12
CA SER A 43 -6.31 4.03 -7.72
C SER A 43 -7.51 3.11 -7.49
N TYR A 44 -8.72 3.50 -7.93
CA TYR A 44 -9.92 2.67 -7.84
C TYR A 44 -9.76 1.33 -8.55
N TYR A 45 -9.16 1.34 -9.75
CA TYR A 45 -9.01 0.12 -10.56
C TYR A 45 -8.00 -0.85 -9.95
N VAL A 46 -6.94 -0.36 -9.29
CA VAL A 46 -6.01 -1.19 -8.51
C VAL A 46 -6.74 -1.85 -7.35
N LEU A 47 -7.44 -1.10 -6.51
CA LEU A 47 -8.22 -1.64 -5.39
C LEU A 47 -9.27 -2.66 -5.85
N LYS A 48 -9.99 -2.33 -6.93
CA LYS A 48 -11.00 -3.22 -7.51
C LYS A 48 -10.39 -4.53 -8.02
N TYR A 49 -9.23 -4.45 -8.68
CA TYR A 49 -8.49 -5.61 -9.16
C TYR A 49 -8.07 -6.52 -8.00
N LEU A 50 -7.48 -5.96 -6.94
CA LEU A 50 -7.06 -6.72 -5.76
C LEU A 50 -8.24 -7.36 -5.04
N TRP A 51 -9.34 -6.62 -4.88
CA TRP A 51 -10.56 -7.15 -4.27
C TRP A 51 -11.16 -8.31 -5.06
N ASP A 52 -11.24 -8.18 -6.40
CA ASP A 52 -11.72 -9.27 -7.26
C ASP A 52 -10.77 -10.46 -7.27
N LEU A 53 -9.47 -10.23 -7.23
CA LEU A 53 -8.46 -11.29 -7.12
C LEU A 53 -8.63 -12.07 -5.80
N GLN A 54 -8.80 -11.35 -4.68
CA GLN A 54 -9.03 -11.96 -3.37
C GLN A 54 -10.36 -12.73 -3.31
N LYS A 55 -11.43 -12.22 -3.93
CA LYS A 55 -12.70 -12.95 -4.06
C LYS A 55 -12.55 -14.25 -4.86
N LYS A 56 -11.74 -14.22 -5.89
CA LYS A 56 -11.53 -15.38 -6.77
C LYS A 56 -10.72 -16.49 -6.10
N TYR A 57 -9.66 -16.14 -5.37
CA TYR A 57 -8.71 -17.11 -4.83
C TYR A 57 -8.81 -17.32 -3.32
N GLY A 58 -9.51 -16.45 -2.60
CA GLY A 58 -9.61 -16.45 -1.14
C GLY A 58 -8.52 -15.62 -0.45
N ALA A 59 -8.84 -15.13 0.75
CA ALA A 59 -7.93 -14.27 1.53
C ALA A 59 -6.67 -15.00 2.04
N GLU A 60 -6.69 -16.32 2.07
CA GLU A 60 -5.52 -17.14 2.46
C GLU A 60 -4.46 -17.19 1.35
N LYS A 61 -4.90 -17.11 0.08
CA LYS A 61 -4.00 -17.10 -1.09
C LYS A 61 -3.62 -15.71 -1.56
N VAL A 62 -4.53 -14.76 -1.40
CA VAL A 62 -4.34 -13.37 -1.79
C VAL A 62 -4.49 -12.50 -0.54
N VAL A 63 -3.39 -12.23 0.12
CA VAL A 63 -3.34 -11.37 1.29
C VAL A 63 -3.15 -9.94 0.83
N VAL A 64 -4.00 -9.02 1.30
CA VAL A 64 -3.93 -7.60 0.94
C VAL A 64 -3.83 -6.81 2.24
N LEU A 65 -2.65 -6.28 2.52
CA LEU A 65 -2.37 -5.48 3.72
C LEU A 65 -2.73 -4.02 3.47
N LYS A 66 -2.99 -3.29 4.54
CA LYS A 66 -3.21 -1.85 4.49
C LYS A 66 -1.87 -1.11 4.46
N GLY A 67 -1.75 -0.07 3.62
CA GLY A 67 -0.68 0.92 3.67
C GLY A 67 -1.13 2.22 4.35
N ASN A 68 -0.21 3.14 4.53
CA ASN A 68 -0.53 4.44 5.13
C ASN A 68 -1.43 5.28 4.22
N HIS A 69 -1.33 5.16 2.91
CA HIS A 69 -2.20 5.87 1.96
C HIS A 69 -3.66 5.40 2.07
N GLU A 70 -3.92 4.10 2.21
CA GLU A 70 -5.28 3.60 2.49
C GLU A 70 -5.79 4.08 3.84
N GLN A 71 -4.95 4.14 4.88
CA GLN A 71 -5.36 4.64 6.19
C GLN A 71 -5.71 6.12 6.13
N MET A 72 -4.87 6.96 5.51
CA MET A 72 -5.17 8.40 5.32
C MET A 72 -6.49 8.63 4.56
N PHE A 73 -6.76 7.84 3.53
CA PHE A 73 -8.02 7.89 2.78
C PHE A 73 -9.21 7.52 3.65
N LEU A 74 -9.10 6.46 4.47
CA LEU A 74 -10.16 6.06 5.40
C LEU A 74 -10.42 7.10 6.48
N ASP A 75 -9.37 7.69 7.04
CA ASP A 75 -9.47 8.75 8.05
C ASP A 75 -10.18 9.98 7.46
N TRP A 76 -9.84 10.36 6.21
CA TRP A 76 -10.53 11.42 5.50
C TRP A 76 -12.02 11.09 5.26
N ILE A 77 -12.36 9.86 4.88
CA ILE A 77 -13.77 9.44 4.76
C ILE A 77 -14.49 9.55 6.09
N GLU A 78 -13.89 9.10 7.18
CA GLU A 78 -14.51 9.12 8.52
C GLU A 78 -14.71 10.55 9.02
N ASP A 79 -13.74 11.45 8.84
CA ASP A 79 -13.83 12.86 9.20
C ASP A 79 -15.04 13.53 8.55
N TYR A 80 -15.32 13.23 7.27
CA TYR A 80 -16.40 13.88 6.54
C TYR A 80 -17.73 13.11 6.52
N ARG A 81 -17.74 11.84 6.92
CA ARG A 81 -18.95 11.02 7.05
C ARG A 81 -19.82 11.48 8.23
N ASN A 82 -19.22 11.86 9.35
CA ASN A 82 -19.89 12.08 10.63
C ASN A 82 -20.38 13.52 10.86
N ILE A 83 -20.05 14.45 9.98
CA ILE A 83 -20.46 15.86 10.09
C ILE A 83 -22.00 16.06 10.00
N TYR A 84 -22.74 15.04 9.55
CA TYR A 84 -24.21 15.11 9.49
C TYR A 84 -24.94 14.88 10.82
N SER A 85 -24.27 14.43 11.90
CA SER A 85 -25.01 13.91 13.05
C SER A 85 -25.35 14.95 14.13
N ASP A 86 -24.67 16.08 14.26
CA ASP A 86 -24.94 17.00 15.36
C ASP A 86 -24.68 18.49 15.16
N GLY A 87 -24.15 18.92 14.00
CA GLY A 87 -23.96 20.36 13.72
C GLY A 87 -22.95 21.06 14.63
N THR A 88 -22.17 20.32 15.41
CA THR A 88 -21.06 20.89 16.17
C THR A 88 -19.86 21.03 15.28
N GLU A 89 -19.41 22.27 15.08
CA GLU A 89 -18.08 22.58 14.53
C GLU A 89 -17.02 22.12 15.54
N ASP A 90 -16.73 20.83 15.53
CA ASP A 90 -15.55 20.35 16.24
C ASP A 90 -14.32 20.74 15.39
N CYS A 91 -13.38 21.46 16.03
CA CYS A 91 -12.08 21.81 15.42
C CYS A 91 -11.25 20.55 15.19
N ARG A 92 -11.70 19.68 14.30
CA ARG A 92 -10.94 18.50 13.89
C ARG A 92 -9.73 18.97 13.12
N THR A 93 -8.60 18.44 13.48
CA THR A 93 -7.38 18.55 12.69
C THR A 93 -7.74 18.06 11.30
N PHE A 94 -7.79 18.99 10.34
CA PHE A 94 -8.01 18.66 8.93
C PHE A 94 -7.05 17.51 8.56
N ASN A 95 -7.62 16.42 8.10
CA ASN A 95 -6.81 15.33 7.56
C ASN A 95 -6.11 15.90 6.33
N ASP A 96 -4.80 16.02 6.42
CA ASP A 96 -3.96 16.66 5.41
C ASP A 96 -3.89 15.89 4.09
N TRP A 97 -4.50 14.69 3.98
CA TRP A 97 -4.44 13.85 2.78
C TRP A 97 -4.82 14.58 1.48
N ILE A 98 -5.82 15.48 1.53
CA ILE A 98 -6.16 16.34 0.38
C ILE A 98 -5.28 17.60 0.32
N CYS A 99 -4.78 18.08 1.47
CA CYS A 99 -4.17 19.40 1.59
C CYS A 99 -2.65 19.42 1.44
N THR A 100 -1.95 18.33 1.72
CA THR A 100 -0.48 18.29 1.69
C THR A 100 0.11 18.17 0.29
N ASP A 101 -0.61 17.51 -0.62
CA ASP A 101 -0.24 17.44 -2.02
C ASP A 101 -1.52 17.33 -2.85
N PHE A 102 -2.05 18.46 -3.22
CA PHE A 102 -3.34 18.65 -3.91
C PHE A 102 -3.55 17.73 -5.13
N GLU A 103 -2.47 17.17 -5.67
CA GLU A 103 -2.51 16.28 -6.81
C GLU A 103 -2.90 14.84 -6.44
N TYR A 104 -2.53 14.33 -5.26
CA TYR A 104 -2.71 12.91 -4.93
C TYR A 104 -4.15 12.55 -4.61
N GLY A 105 -4.74 13.21 -3.64
CA GLY A 105 -6.12 12.96 -3.24
C GLY A 105 -7.12 13.26 -4.36
N ALA A 106 -6.90 14.34 -5.13
CA ALA A 106 -7.76 14.69 -6.25
C ALA A 106 -7.71 13.61 -7.36
N ASN A 107 -6.53 13.09 -7.68
CA ASN A 107 -6.39 12.00 -8.63
C ASN A 107 -7.10 10.74 -8.14
N THR A 108 -6.92 10.35 -6.89
CA THR A 108 -7.60 9.21 -6.30
C THR A 108 -9.12 9.39 -6.33
N ILE A 109 -9.65 10.53 -5.86
CA ILE A 109 -11.10 10.83 -5.88
C ILE A 109 -11.66 10.71 -7.30
N SER A 110 -10.96 11.27 -8.29
CA SER A 110 -11.42 11.25 -9.69
C SER A 110 -11.62 9.84 -10.24
N THR A 111 -10.88 8.86 -9.72
CA THR A 111 -11.03 7.46 -10.13
C THR A 111 -12.25 6.76 -9.52
N PHE A 112 -12.79 7.28 -8.40
CA PHE A 112 -13.94 6.72 -7.69
C PHE A 112 -15.30 7.29 -8.13
N ILE A 113 -15.30 8.41 -8.85
CA ILE A 113 -16.52 9.12 -9.23
C ILE A 113 -16.61 9.29 -10.74
N SER A 114 -17.82 9.55 -11.26
CA SER A 114 -18.02 9.79 -12.68
C SER A 114 -17.50 11.18 -13.09
N GLU A 115 -17.26 11.38 -14.40
CA GLU A 115 -16.91 12.68 -14.96
C GLU A 115 -17.93 13.78 -14.59
N GLN A 116 -19.23 13.47 -14.65
CA GLN A 116 -20.29 14.40 -14.25
C GLN A 116 -20.21 14.80 -12.77
N GLN A 117 -19.87 13.85 -11.89
CA GLN A 117 -19.68 14.12 -10.46
C GLN A 117 -18.41 14.95 -10.25
N MET A 118 -17.33 14.68 -10.99
CA MET A 118 -16.12 15.48 -10.93
C MET A 118 -16.34 16.90 -11.44
N ASP A 119 -17.10 17.09 -12.51
CA ASP A 119 -17.49 18.40 -13.01
C ASP A 119 -18.29 19.19 -11.98
N PHE A 120 -19.20 18.53 -11.27
CA PHE A 120 -19.93 19.15 -10.17
C PHE A 120 -18.99 19.58 -9.03
N LEU A 121 -18.04 18.73 -8.59
CA LEU A 121 -17.06 19.10 -7.58
C LEU A 121 -16.21 20.30 -8.03
N ASN A 122 -15.76 20.30 -9.27
CA ASN A 122 -15.01 21.43 -9.87
C ASN A 122 -15.84 22.72 -9.92
N GLN A 123 -17.15 22.63 -10.13
CA GLN A 123 -18.04 23.78 -10.11
C GLN A 123 -18.17 24.38 -8.73
N ILE A 124 -18.45 23.55 -7.69
CA ILE A 124 -18.60 24.03 -6.32
C ILE A 124 -17.28 24.48 -5.70
N ALA A 125 -16.13 23.96 -6.17
CA ALA A 125 -14.80 24.37 -5.73
C ALA A 125 -14.51 25.87 -5.94
N ARG A 126 -15.26 26.53 -6.83
CA ARG A 126 -15.12 27.97 -7.08
C ARG A 126 -15.73 28.85 -5.99
N THR A 127 -16.65 28.33 -5.22
CA THR A 127 -17.47 29.11 -4.27
C THR A 127 -17.63 28.51 -2.90
N CYS A 128 -17.34 27.21 -2.73
CA CYS A 128 -17.48 26.48 -1.48
C CYS A 128 -16.12 26.24 -0.80
N SER A 129 -16.18 25.96 0.50
CA SER A 129 -14.99 25.55 1.27
C SER A 129 -14.53 24.15 0.90
N MET A 130 -13.26 23.83 1.17
CA MET A 130 -12.71 22.47 1.01
C MET A 130 -13.49 21.43 1.81
N GLU A 131 -13.96 21.79 2.98
CA GLU A 131 -14.85 20.94 3.79
C GLU A 131 -16.12 20.55 3.03
N THR A 132 -16.79 21.49 2.39
CA THR A 132 -18.00 21.23 1.58
C THR A 132 -17.68 20.32 0.40
N ILE A 133 -16.57 20.55 -0.29
CA ILE A 133 -16.12 19.74 -1.42
C ILE A 133 -15.83 18.31 -0.98
N SER A 134 -15.06 18.14 0.12
CA SER A 134 -14.72 16.84 0.68
C SER A 134 -15.96 16.06 1.11
N ARG A 135 -16.93 16.72 1.76
CA ARG A 135 -18.19 16.10 2.15
C ARG A 135 -18.98 15.57 0.96
N GLU A 136 -19.10 16.35 -0.10
CA GLU A 136 -19.79 15.91 -1.32
C GLU A 136 -19.02 14.76 -2.00
N ALA A 137 -17.70 14.82 -2.06
CA ALA A 137 -16.88 13.74 -2.61
C ALA A 137 -17.06 12.44 -1.80
N VAL A 138 -16.97 12.50 -0.47
CA VAL A 138 -17.20 11.33 0.42
C VAL A 138 -18.60 10.76 0.22
N ARG A 139 -19.63 11.61 0.14
CA ARG A 139 -21.01 11.17 -0.11
C ARG A 139 -21.11 10.40 -1.45
N MET A 140 -20.48 10.90 -2.51
CA MET A 140 -20.47 10.24 -3.82
C MET A 140 -19.73 8.91 -3.77
N ILE A 141 -18.54 8.86 -3.15
CA ILE A 141 -17.75 7.64 -3.01
C ILE A 141 -18.54 6.57 -2.23
N LEU A 142 -19.07 6.92 -1.07
CA LEU A 142 -19.82 5.98 -0.24
C LEU A 142 -21.09 5.48 -0.93
N SER A 143 -21.82 6.35 -1.65
CA SER A 143 -23.03 5.93 -2.37
C SER A 143 -22.76 4.90 -3.47
N ASN A 144 -21.56 4.94 -4.08
CA ASN A 144 -21.20 4.10 -5.21
C ASN A 144 -20.37 2.87 -4.78
N HIS A 145 -19.58 2.98 -3.71
CA HIS A 145 -18.50 2.04 -3.40
C HIS A 145 -18.46 1.59 -1.94
N GLU A 146 -19.55 1.68 -1.18
CA GLU A 146 -19.59 1.35 0.25
C GLU A 146 -18.95 -0.01 0.59
N LYS A 147 -19.21 -1.04 -0.22
CA LYS A 147 -18.64 -2.38 -0.01
C LYS A 147 -17.12 -2.43 -0.23
N LEU A 148 -16.61 -1.64 -1.16
CA LEU A 148 -15.17 -1.56 -1.41
C LEU A 148 -14.49 -0.81 -0.24
N ILE A 149 -15.09 0.29 0.23
CA ILE A 149 -14.59 1.04 1.39
C ILE A 149 -14.59 0.14 2.64
N TRP A 150 -15.67 -0.59 2.87
CA TRP A 150 -15.71 -1.56 3.97
C TRP A 150 -14.60 -2.61 3.86
N TRP A 151 -14.32 -3.13 2.66
CA TRP A 151 -13.25 -4.08 2.44
C TRP A 151 -11.86 -3.48 2.74
N ILE A 152 -11.61 -2.21 2.35
CA ILE A 152 -10.36 -1.51 2.68
C ILE A 152 -10.21 -1.37 4.20
N GLN A 153 -11.29 -1.06 4.92
CA GLN A 153 -11.28 -0.98 6.40
C GLN A 153 -10.86 -2.30 7.05
N GLN A 154 -11.22 -3.45 6.45
CA GLN A 154 -10.91 -4.78 6.98
C GLN A 154 -9.52 -5.30 6.60
N MET A 155 -8.73 -4.57 5.81
CA MET A 155 -7.37 -4.98 5.48
C MET A 155 -6.51 -5.13 6.74
N PRO A 156 -5.82 -6.28 6.93
CA PRO A 156 -4.89 -6.45 8.04
C PRO A 156 -3.66 -5.54 7.87
N LEU A 157 -2.98 -5.24 8.98
CA LEU A 157 -1.78 -4.41 8.99
C LEU A 157 -0.50 -5.22 8.75
N TYR A 158 -0.54 -6.51 8.97
CA TYR A 158 0.57 -7.43 8.73
C TYR A 158 0.06 -8.84 8.40
N PHE A 159 0.95 -9.62 7.83
CA PHE A 159 0.76 -11.06 7.64
C PHE A 159 2.02 -11.80 8.08
N GLU A 160 1.88 -12.83 8.89
CA GLU A 160 2.98 -13.56 9.48
C GLU A 160 2.96 -15.02 9.04
N THR A 161 4.13 -15.55 8.69
CA THR A 161 4.38 -16.96 8.48
C THR A 161 5.30 -17.52 9.57
N LYS A 162 5.73 -18.76 9.44
CA LYS A 162 6.71 -19.35 10.37
C LYS A 162 8.03 -18.57 10.38
N SER A 163 8.48 -18.04 9.23
CA SER A 163 9.81 -17.44 9.05
C SER A 163 9.78 -16.00 8.54
N GLN A 164 8.63 -15.45 8.13
CA GLN A 164 8.51 -14.09 7.60
C GLN A 164 7.44 -13.29 8.32
N ILE A 165 7.62 -11.97 8.28
CA ILE A 165 6.63 -10.95 8.59
C ILE A 165 6.53 -10.05 7.36
N PHE A 166 5.34 -9.97 6.79
CA PHE A 166 4.98 -9.02 5.73
C PHE A 166 4.24 -7.87 6.38
N VAL A 167 4.68 -6.66 6.10
CA VAL A 167 4.16 -5.44 6.71
C VAL A 167 4.33 -4.29 5.72
N HIS A 168 3.54 -3.20 5.87
CA HIS A 168 3.73 -2.07 4.96
C HIS A 168 5.06 -1.36 5.19
N ALA A 169 5.33 -0.86 6.42
CA ALA A 169 6.53 -0.05 6.67
C ALA A 169 7.58 -0.73 7.57
N GLY A 170 7.15 -1.41 8.64
CA GLY A 170 8.07 -2.08 9.56
C GLY A 170 7.39 -2.49 10.85
N VAL A 171 8.16 -3.08 11.76
CA VAL A 171 7.70 -3.52 13.08
C VAL A 171 8.53 -2.86 14.19
N ASP A 172 8.19 -3.10 15.46
CA ASP A 172 9.00 -2.70 16.59
C ASP A 172 10.07 -3.78 16.87
N GLU A 173 11.22 -3.70 16.20
CA GLU A 173 12.31 -4.67 16.35
C GLU A 173 12.95 -4.65 17.74
N GLU A 174 12.85 -3.53 18.49
CA GLU A 174 13.40 -3.42 19.84
C GLU A 174 12.65 -4.36 20.81
N ALA A 175 11.37 -4.62 20.54
CA ALA A 175 10.55 -5.54 21.32
C ALA A 175 10.83 -7.02 21.00
N GLY A 176 11.68 -7.35 20.01
CA GLY A 176 12.06 -8.71 19.63
C GLY A 176 10.84 -9.56 19.25
N GLU A 177 10.69 -10.75 19.84
CA GLU A 177 9.54 -11.66 19.58
C GLU A 177 8.19 -11.08 20.05
N TYR A 178 8.21 -10.04 20.86
CA TYR A 178 7.01 -9.35 21.37
C TYR A 178 6.62 -8.13 20.53
N TRP A 179 7.16 -7.96 19.34
CA TRP A 179 6.95 -6.81 18.45
C TRP A 179 5.48 -6.44 18.26
N MET A 180 4.57 -7.41 18.20
CA MET A 180 3.13 -7.17 18.07
C MET A 180 2.51 -6.44 19.27
N TRP A 181 3.09 -6.57 20.46
CA TRP A 181 2.56 -5.96 21.69
C TRP A 181 2.97 -4.50 21.85
N GLY A 182 4.09 -4.11 21.23
CA GLY A 182 4.62 -2.76 21.24
C GLY A 182 4.33 -1.97 19.98
N ALA A 183 4.02 -2.64 18.86
CA ALA A 183 3.78 -1.97 17.59
C ALA A 183 2.43 -1.22 17.62
N SER A 184 2.49 0.09 17.42
CA SER A 184 1.30 0.89 17.08
C SER A 184 0.98 0.74 15.60
N ASP A 185 -0.26 1.05 15.19
CA ASP A 185 -0.63 1.13 13.79
C ASP A 185 0.31 2.08 13.02
N ASN A 186 0.70 3.18 13.64
CA ASN A 186 1.67 4.13 13.06
C ASN A 186 3.04 3.49 12.80
N THR A 187 3.49 2.56 13.64
CA THR A 187 4.75 1.81 13.40
C THR A 187 4.58 0.91 12.18
N LEU A 188 3.48 0.15 12.10
CA LEU A 188 3.26 -0.80 11.02
C LEU A 188 3.05 -0.10 9.67
N LEU A 189 2.42 1.08 9.68
CA LEU A 189 2.02 1.83 8.49
C LEU A 189 3.04 2.90 8.06
N GLY A 190 3.87 3.41 8.95
CA GLY A 190 4.68 4.61 8.63
C GLY A 190 6.05 4.63 9.27
N LYS A 191 6.61 3.48 9.63
CA LYS A 191 7.94 3.42 10.22
C LYS A 191 9.00 4.01 9.30
N PHE A 192 9.68 5.03 9.79
CA PHE A 192 10.80 5.68 9.14
C PHE A 192 11.84 6.13 10.20
N PRO A 193 13.15 6.03 9.95
CA PRO A 193 13.81 5.43 8.77
C PRO A 193 13.63 3.90 8.67
N ALA A 194 14.03 3.33 7.51
CA ALA A 194 14.06 1.89 7.30
C ALA A 194 15.05 1.21 8.27
N THR A 195 14.60 0.12 8.92
CA THR A 195 15.44 -0.65 9.83
C THR A 195 16.28 -1.67 9.04
N LYS A 196 17.47 -1.95 9.55
CA LYS A 196 18.42 -2.94 9.02
C LYS A 196 19.03 -3.75 10.17
N GLY A 197 19.53 -4.93 9.87
CA GLY A 197 20.21 -5.78 10.83
C GLY A 197 19.43 -7.05 11.15
N LYS A 198 19.88 -7.77 12.15
CA LYS A 198 19.37 -9.09 12.48
C LYS A 198 18.07 -9.01 13.28
N PHE A 199 17.06 -9.72 12.80
CA PHE A 199 15.80 -9.98 13.51
C PHE A 199 15.52 -11.49 13.54
N TYR A 200 14.61 -11.96 14.39
CA TYR A 200 14.34 -13.40 14.54
C TYR A 200 13.54 -14.00 13.37
N LYS A 201 12.87 -13.16 12.57
CA LYS A 201 12.20 -13.50 11.31
C LYS A 201 12.64 -12.56 10.20
N THR A 202 12.46 -12.97 8.96
CA THR A 202 12.64 -12.09 7.82
C THR A 202 11.48 -11.10 7.74
N ILE A 203 11.79 -9.81 7.62
CA ILE A 203 10.82 -8.73 7.42
C ILE A 203 10.80 -8.36 5.94
N ILE A 204 9.61 -8.35 5.34
CA ILE A 204 9.38 -7.91 3.97
C ILE A 204 8.48 -6.67 4.04
N ALA A 205 8.99 -5.51 3.60
CA ALA A 205 8.31 -4.23 3.71
C ALA A 205 8.42 -3.39 2.43
N GLY A 206 7.48 -2.45 2.27
CA GLY A 206 7.47 -1.38 1.27
C GLY A 206 7.80 -0.03 1.89
N HIS A 207 6.99 1.00 1.58
CA HIS A 207 6.96 2.34 2.18
C HIS A 207 8.24 3.16 1.98
N VAL A 208 9.40 2.59 2.21
CA VAL A 208 10.68 3.28 2.02
C VAL A 208 11.27 2.85 0.68
N GLY A 209 11.27 3.77 -0.29
CA GLY A 209 11.80 3.50 -1.62
C GLY A 209 13.22 2.95 -1.58
N THR A 210 13.47 1.88 -2.32
CA THR A 210 14.77 1.18 -2.33
C THR A 210 15.92 2.09 -2.78
N CYS A 211 15.63 3.14 -3.55
CA CYS A 211 16.58 4.17 -3.98
C CYS A 211 16.92 5.21 -2.89
N SER A 212 16.23 5.15 -1.74
CA SER A 212 16.40 6.14 -0.66
C SER A 212 17.79 6.14 -0.05
N ARG A 213 18.11 7.22 0.68
CA ARG A 213 19.38 7.35 1.42
C ARG A 213 19.50 6.33 2.55
N ASP A 214 18.37 5.90 3.09
CA ASP A 214 18.31 4.95 4.20
C ASP A 214 18.57 3.50 3.74
N LEU A 215 18.41 3.22 2.44
CA LEU A 215 18.60 1.90 1.84
C LEU A 215 19.81 1.89 0.90
N ALA A 216 19.61 1.91 -0.41
CA ALA A 216 20.70 1.81 -1.38
C ALA A 216 21.51 3.12 -1.52
N ALA A 217 20.96 4.26 -1.12
CA ALA A 217 21.53 5.59 -1.30
C ALA A 217 21.91 5.92 -2.77
N ASP A 218 21.24 5.27 -3.71
CA ASP A 218 21.39 5.45 -5.15
C ASP A 218 20.03 5.69 -5.78
N ARG A 219 19.81 6.87 -6.34
CA ARG A 219 18.53 7.26 -6.95
C ARG A 219 18.14 6.46 -8.18
N SER A 220 19.08 5.75 -8.78
CA SER A 220 18.83 4.86 -9.92
C SER A 220 18.53 3.43 -9.50
N TYR A 221 18.65 3.10 -8.21
CA TYR A 221 18.41 1.77 -7.69
C TYR A 221 16.89 1.54 -7.50
N HIS A 222 16.33 0.64 -8.28
CA HIS A 222 14.91 0.28 -8.25
C HIS A 222 14.71 -1.24 -8.26
N ASP A 223 15.63 -1.98 -7.66
CA ASP A 223 15.53 -3.43 -7.46
C ASP A 223 15.22 -3.73 -5.98
N VAL A 224 14.90 -5.00 -5.67
CA VAL A 224 14.68 -5.43 -4.29
C VAL A 224 15.93 -5.15 -3.46
N TYR A 225 15.76 -4.41 -2.37
CA TYR A 225 16.83 -4.19 -1.42
C TYR A 225 16.86 -5.31 -0.39
N TYR A 226 18.03 -5.85 -0.10
CA TYR A 226 18.27 -6.80 0.97
C TYR A 226 19.48 -6.34 1.79
N ASP A 227 19.33 -6.23 3.10
CA ASP A 227 20.37 -5.75 4.01
C ASP A 227 21.48 -6.78 4.31
N GLY A 228 21.34 -8.01 3.82
CA GLY A 228 22.25 -9.13 4.07
C GLY A 228 21.94 -9.89 5.36
N GLU A 229 20.92 -9.51 6.10
CA GLU A 229 20.53 -10.14 7.38
C GLU A 229 19.06 -10.55 7.39
N SER A 230 18.15 -9.65 7.74
CA SER A 230 16.74 -10.00 7.94
C SER A 230 15.73 -9.13 7.21
N HIS A 231 16.14 -8.07 6.48
CA HIS A 231 15.20 -7.11 5.91
C HIS A 231 15.24 -7.07 4.39
N TYR A 232 14.07 -7.23 3.77
CA TYR A 232 13.81 -7.01 2.36
C TYR A 232 12.87 -5.82 2.20
N TYR A 233 13.26 -4.82 1.38
CA TYR A 233 12.43 -3.69 1.00
C TYR A 233 12.06 -3.79 -0.47
N ILE A 234 10.77 -3.62 -0.77
CA ILE A 234 10.20 -3.89 -2.09
C ILE A 234 9.41 -2.70 -2.69
N ASP A 235 9.63 -1.47 -2.19
CA ASP A 235 9.15 -0.26 -2.86
C ASP A 235 10.16 0.19 -3.91
N GLY A 236 9.93 -0.17 -5.17
CA GLY A 236 10.75 0.25 -6.30
C GLY A 236 10.36 1.61 -6.87
N SER A 237 9.48 2.37 -6.21
CA SER A 237 9.03 3.72 -6.59
C SER A 237 8.45 3.79 -8.00
N VAL A 238 7.55 2.87 -8.35
CA VAL A 238 6.99 2.71 -9.70
C VAL A 238 6.37 3.99 -10.24
N TYR A 239 5.65 4.73 -9.41
CA TYR A 239 5.00 6.00 -9.80
C TYR A 239 5.98 7.14 -10.12
N LYS A 240 7.24 7.04 -9.68
CA LYS A 240 8.34 7.98 -10.00
C LYS A 240 9.18 7.52 -11.19
N GLY A 241 8.71 6.54 -11.95
CA GLY A 241 9.46 5.97 -13.09
C GLY A 241 10.43 4.86 -12.71
N GLY A 242 10.35 4.36 -11.47
CA GLY A 242 11.02 3.13 -11.04
C GLY A 242 10.28 1.87 -11.49
N LYS A 243 10.29 0.82 -10.67
CA LYS A 243 9.68 -0.48 -10.98
C LYS A 243 8.65 -0.87 -9.93
N LEU A 244 7.57 -1.55 -10.33
CA LEU A 244 6.79 -2.36 -9.39
C LEU A 244 7.54 -3.67 -9.17
N LEU A 245 8.07 -3.85 -7.97
CA LEU A 245 8.88 -5.02 -7.65
C LEU A 245 8.00 -6.24 -7.36
N LEU A 246 8.39 -7.39 -7.88
CA LEU A 246 7.81 -8.69 -7.56
C LEU A 246 8.87 -9.55 -6.88
N LEU A 247 8.74 -9.72 -5.56
CA LEU A 247 9.55 -10.64 -4.78
C LEU A 247 8.90 -12.02 -4.78
N ALA A 248 9.69 -13.08 -4.89
CA ALA A 248 9.26 -14.47 -4.74
C ALA A 248 10.15 -15.19 -3.72
N TYR A 249 9.54 -15.84 -2.75
CA TYR A 249 10.21 -16.72 -1.81
C TYR A 249 9.95 -18.18 -2.17
N ASP A 250 11.02 -18.92 -2.40
CA ASP A 250 10.99 -20.35 -2.60
C ASP A 250 11.14 -21.05 -1.26
N GLU A 251 10.04 -21.63 -0.78
CA GLU A 251 9.97 -22.28 0.54
C GLU A 251 10.80 -23.58 0.61
N GLU A 252 11.00 -24.28 -0.52
CA GLU A 252 11.78 -25.51 -0.56
C GLU A 252 13.29 -25.25 -0.46
N ASN A 253 13.75 -24.18 -1.12
CA ASN A 253 15.16 -23.79 -1.16
C ASN A 253 15.53 -22.68 -0.18
N GLU A 254 14.54 -22.11 0.53
CA GLU A 254 14.68 -20.98 1.46
C GLU A 254 15.40 -19.77 0.82
N LYS A 255 15.02 -19.43 -0.44
CA LYS A 255 15.66 -18.37 -1.22
C LYS A 255 14.67 -17.34 -1.71
N TYR A 256 15.12 -16.10 -1.77
CA TYR A 256 14.38 -14.96 -2.29
C TYR A 256 14.87 -14.59 -3.69
N TYR A 257 13.92 -14.32 -4.56
CA TYR A 257 14.18 -13.94 -5.96
C TYR A 257 13.38 -12.70 -6.30
N GLN A 258 13.99 -11.78 -7.05
CA GLN A 258 13.24 -10.77 -7.80
C GLN A 258 12.77 -11.41 -9.10
N VAL A 259 11.48 -11.30 -9.40
CA VAL A 259 10.89 -11.80 -10.65
C VAL A 259 10.76 -10.65 -11.63
N GLU A 260 11.37 -10.77 -12.78
CA GLU A 260 11.32 -9.74 -13.82
C GLU A 260 11.32 -10.38 -15.21
N ASN A 261 10.34 -10.03 -16.06
CA ASN A 261 10.22 -10.53 -17.44
C ASN A 261 10.30 -12.08 -17.55
N GLY A 262 9.63 -12.78 -16.63
CA GLY A 262 9.59 -14.24 -16.57
C GLY A 262 10.88 -14.89 -16.05
N ARG A 263 11.81 -14.11 -15.50
CA ARG A 263 13.07 -14.62 -14.92
C ARG A 263 13.07 -14.41 -13.42
N MET A 264 13.57 -15.40 -12.69
CA MET A 264 13.84 -15.34 -11.26
C MET A 264 15.33 -15.04 -11.05
N VAL A 265 15.65 -13.88 -10.51
CA VAL A 265 17.00 -13.44 -10.19
C VAL A 265 17.19 -13.53 -8.69
N LEU A 266 18.17 -14.32 -8.22
CA LEU A 266 18.46 -14.46 -6.80
C LEU A 266 18.81 -13.11 -6.18
N VAL A 267 18.04 -12.71 -5.14
CA VAL A 267 18.32 -11.48 -4.40
C VAL A 267 19.60 -11.69 -3.57
N LYS A 268 20.54 -10.77 -3.70
CA LYS A 268 21.80 -10.74 -2.95
C LYS A 268 21.84 -9.51 -2.06
N PRO A 269 22.64 -9.53 -0.98
CA PRO A 269 22.84 -8.34 -0.16
C PRO A 269 23.21 -7.12 -1.00
N THR A 270 22.55 -5.99 -0.72
CA THR A 270 22.75 -4.72 -1.45
C THR A 270 23.87 -3.93 -0.79
N GLY A 271 24.87 -3.51 -1.56
CA GLY A 271 25.92 -2.60 -1.06
C GLY A 271 27.07 -3.29 -0.29
N ILE A 272 27.21 -4.61 -0.37
CA ILE A 272 28.37 -5.36 0.17
C ILE A 272 29.34 -5.69 -0.96
#